data_673d073fd81cc7356406cc19e8a8bbcc
#
_entry.id   673d073fd81cc7356406cc19e8a8bbcc
#
_cell.length_a   1.000
_cell.length_b   1.000
_cell.length_c   1.000
_cell.angle_alpha   90.00
_cell.angle_beta   90.00
_cell.angle_gamma   90.00
#
_symmetry.space_group_name_H-M   'P 1'
#
loop_
_entity.id
_entity.type
_entity.pdbx_description
1 polymer ?
#
loop_
_entity_poly.entity_id
_entity_poly.type
_entity_poly.pdbx_seq_one_letter_code
_entity_poly.pdbx_strand_id
1 'polypeptide(L)'
;MIFAVSAGMPLHAASSEKKENKTVASEDALPSLALDGLPDVWIQGTPVKEWEKDKVYIFEFWATWCGPCLAAMPHMEQLHQAFKNNPHMQVIGVNVMDRKSPESLKEFLRNRPSPLTYAMAVDVDGKKTRDKWLSPMGVNGIPHAFAVKNGKLI
;
A
#
# COMPACT_ATOMS: atom_id res chain seq x y z
N MET A 1 29.24 -41.42 -62.69
CA MET A 1 28.00 -42.17 -62.33
C MET A 1 27.74 -41.96 -60.88
N ILE A 2 26.48 -41.73 -60.60
CA ILE A 2 25.80 -41.86 -59.31
C ILE A 2 25.64 -40.58 -58.48
N PHE A 3 24.40 -40.16 -58.47
CA PHE A 3 23.75 -39.08 -57.78
C PHE A 3 23.70 -39.30 -56.26
N ALA A 4 23.84 -38.23 -55.51
CA ALA A 4 23.26 -38.16 -54.16
C ALA A 4 22.47 -36.90 -54.00
N VAL A 5 21.17 -37.04 -53.89
CA VAL A 5 20.18 -36.02 -53.60
C VAL A 5 20.18 -35.85 -52.08
N SER A 6 20.48 -34.66 -51.62
CA SER A 6 20.29 -34.24 -50.22
C SER A 6 19.00 -33.44 -50.11
N ALA A 7 18.02 -34.01 -49.48
CA ALA A 7 16.77 -33.38 -49.15
C ALA A 7 16.94 -32.44 -47.98
N GLY A 8 16.71 -31.15 -48.19
CA GLY A 8 16.65 -30.17 -47.13
C GLY A 8 15.30 -30.24 -46.39
N MET A 9 15.35 -30.36 -45.06
CA MET A 9 14.19 -30.18 -44.20
C MET A 9 14.02 -28.68 -43.88
N PRO A 10 12.80 -28.17 -43.97
CA PRO A 10 12.55 -26.81 -43.48
C PRO A 10 12.32 -26.85 -41.96
N LEU A 11 13.14 -26.11 -41.25
CA LEU A 11 12.99 -25.88 -39.83
C LEU A 11 11.85 -24.87 -39.63
N HIS A 12 10.69 -25.35 -39.22
CA HIS A 12 9.57 -24.51 -38.81
C HIS A 12 9.64 -24.33 -37.29
N ALA A 13 10.20 -23.22 -36.84
CA ALA A 13 10.08 -22.76 -35.48
C ALA A 13 9.28 -21.45 -35.51
N ALA A 14 7.97 -21.57 -35.50
CA ALA A 14 7.09 -20.46 -35.20
C ALA A 14 6.63 -20.60 -33.72
N SER A 15 7.41 -20.08 -32.79
CA SER A 15 6.92 -19.79 -31.45
C SER A 15 6.23 -18.43 -31.49
N SER A 16 4.92 -18.47 -31.57
CA SER A 16 4.08 -17.31 -31.33
C SER A 16 4.10 -16.99 -29.83
N GLU A 17 4.96 -16.08 -29.42
CA GLU A 17 4.84 -15.43 -28.13
C GLU A 17 3.56 -14.60 -28.12
N LYS A 18 2.55 -15.14 -27.46
CA LYS A 18 1.33 -14.44 -27.11
C LYS A 18 1.70 -13.39 -26.08
N LYS A 19 1.97 -12.15 -26.52
CA LYS A 19 2.02 -10.99 -25.62
C LYS A 19 0.66 -10.86 -24.98
N GLU A 20 0.56 -11.29 -23.72
CA GLU A 20 -0.55 -10.91 -22.86
C GLU A 20 -0.51 -9.40 -22.70
N ASN A 21 -1.37 -8.72 -23.46
CA ASN A 21 -1.62 -7.31 -23.28
C ASN A 21 -2.46 -7.17 -22.01
N LYS A 22 -1.78 -7.05 -20.86
CA LYS A 22 -2.42 -6.70 -19.59
C LYS A 22 -2.96 -5.28 -19.76
N THR A 23 -4.24 -5.18 -20.09
CA THR A 23 -4.95 -3.91 -20.15
C THR A 23 -4.84 -3.25 -18.78
N VAL A 24 -4.00 -2.24 -18.68
CA VAL A 24 -3.95 -1.38 -17.49
C VAL A 24 -5.29 -0.64 -17.46
N ALA A 25 -6.09 -0.88 -16.42
CA ALA A 25 -7.33 -0.15 -16.24
C ALA A 25 -7.04 1.37 -16.29
N SER A 26 -7.89 2.13 -16.97
CA SER A 26 -7.75 3.58 -17.00
C SER A 26 -7.81 4.12 -15.56
N GLU A 27 -7.02 5.13 -15.23
CA GLU A 27 -6.99 5.76 -13.89
C GLU A 27 -8.40 6.14 -13.40
N ASP A 28 -9.31 6.45 -14.31
CA ASP A 28 -10.69 6.78 -14.00
C ASP A 28 -11.55 5.61 -13.53
N ALA A 29 -11.14 4.37 -13.83
CA ALA A 29 -11.82 3.16 -13.38
C ALA A 29 -11.39 2.67 -11.99
N LEU A 30 -10.35 3.28 -11.41
CA LEU A 30 -9.83 2.89 -10.09
C LEU A 30 -10.74 3.38 -8.96
N PRO A 31 -10.91 2.59 -7.88
CA PRO A 31 -11.68 3.00 -6.73
C PRO A 31 -11.12 4.28 -6.10
N SER A 32 -12.01 5.22 -5.76
CA SER A 32 -11.65 6.48 -5.13
C SER A 32 -11.80 6.40 -3.62
N LEU A 33 -10.85 7.00 -2.91
CA LEU A 33 -10.87 7.18 -1.46
C LEU A 33 -11.08 8.65 -1.13
N ALA A 34 -12.14 8.95 -0.40
CA ALA A 34 -12.39 10.29 0.09
C ALA A 34 -11.51 10.60 1.31
N LEU A 35 -11.03 11.84 1.42
CA LEU A 35 -10.21 12.28 2.55
C LEU A 35 -10.91 12.14 3.89
N ASP A 36 -12.23 12.19 3.91
CA ASP A 36 -13.03 12.05 5.12
C ASP A 36 -13.01 10.63 5.74
N GLY A 37 -12.39 9.66 5.06
CA GLY A 37 -12.06 8.35 5.62
C GLY A 37 -10.75 8.32 6.41
N LEU A 38 -9.92 9.36 6.32
CA LEU A 38 -8.72 9.49 7.14
C LEU A 38 -9.07 9.82 8.60
N PRO A 39 -8.30 9.29 9.56
CA PRO A 39 -8.43 9.68 10.95
C PRO A 39 -8.17 11.16 11.18
N ASP A 40 -8.85 11.75 12.17
CA ASP A 40 -8.61 13.13 12.59
C ASP A 40 -7.40 13.26 13.52
N VAL A 41 -7.04 12.18 14.21
CA VAL A 41 -5.97 12.16 15.20
C VAL A 41 -4.68 11.63 14.58
N TRP A 42 -3.64 12.45 14.60
CA TRP A 42 -2.30 12.09 14.17
C TRP A 42 -1.35 12.15 15.35
N ILE A 43 -0.67 11.06 15.61
CA ILE A 43 0.24 10.93 16.76
C ILE A 43 1.71 11.07 16.38
N GLN A 44 2.01 11.04 15.07
CA GLN A 44 3.36 11.21 14.55
C GLN A 44 3.31 11.68 13.08
N GLY A 45 4.30 12.49 12.69
CA GLY A 45 4.47 12.95 11.31
C GLY A 45 3.47 14.01 10.87
N THR A 46 3.39 14.22 9.57
CA THR A 46 2.55 15.26 8.96
C THR A 46 1.22 14.69 8.48
N PRO A 47 0.08 15.27 8.92
CA PRO A 47 -1.24 14.88 8.45
C PRO A 47 -1.44 15.12 6.96
N VAL A 48 -2.15 14.22 6.30
CA VAL A 48 -2.65 14.42 4.94
C VAL A 48 -3.92 15.25 5.01
N LYS A 49 -3.90 16.43 4.41
CA LYS A 49 -5.05 17.36 4.37
C LYS A 49 -5.71 17.43 3.00
N GLU A 50 -4.97 17.07 1.97
CA GLU A 50 -5.43 17.03 0.58
C GLU A 50 -4.64 15.96 -0.18
N TRP A 51 -5.17 15.51 -1.30
CA TRP A 51 -4.42 14.66 -2.22
C TRP A 51 -3.49 15.54 -3.07
N GLU A 52 -2.22 15.60 -2.68
CA GLU A 52 -1.22 16.31 -3.49
C GLU A 52 -1.07 15.64 -4.85
N LYS A 53 -1.04 16.46 -5.90
CA LYS A 53 -0.92 15.99 -7.27
C LYS A 53 0.34 15.12 -7.45
N ASP A 54 0.17 13.99 -8.10
CA ASP A 54 1.23 13.03 -8.43
C ASP A 54 1.96 12.41 -7.23
N LYS A 55 1.50 12.65 -6.02
CA LYS A 55 2.04 12.03 -4.81
C LYS A 55 1.37 10.69 -4.54
N VAL A 56 2.20 9.71 -4.23
CA VAL A 56 1.78 8.38 -3.81
C VAL A 56 1.79 8.29 -2.30
N TYR A 57 0.68 7.87 -1.74
CA TYR A 57 0.52 7.59 -0.33
C TYR A 57 0.41 6.09 -0.12
N ILE A 58 1.23 5.53 0.77
CA ILE A 58 1.15 4.14 1.19
C ILE A 58 0.55 4.12 2.59
N PHE A 59 -0.68 3.64 2.70
CA PHE A 59 -1.36 3.45 3.98
C PHE A 59 -1.22 2.00 4.42
N GLU A 60 -0.73 1.78 5.62
CA GLU A 60 -0.67 0.50 6.29
C GLU A 60 -1.65 0.50 7.46
N PHE A 61 -2.55 -0.47 7.49
CA PHE A 61 -3.54 -0.61 8.56
C PHE A 61 -3.09 -1.62 9.60
N TRP A 62 -3.07 -1.21 10.86
CA TRP A 62 -2.49 -1.99 11.96
C TRP A 62 -3.22 -1.81 13.28
N ALA A 63 -2.96 -2.72 14.23
CA ALA A 63 -3.40 -2.61 15.62
C ALA A 63 -2.34 -3.21 16.56
N THR A 64 -2.35 -2.83 17.83
CA THR A 64 -1.37 -3.32 18.82
C THR A 64 -1.49 -4.82 19.09
N TRP A 65 -2.67 -5.40 18.90
CA TRP A 65 -2.94 -6.83 19.05
C TRP A 65 -2.62 -7.66 17.78
N CYS A 66 -2.30 -7.01 16.67
CA CYS A 66 -2.06 -7.66 15.39
C CYS A 66 -0.58 -8.03 15.22
N GLY A 67 -0.21 -9.24 15.61
CA GLY A 67 1.17 -9.73 15.50
C GLY A 67 1.78 -9.60 14.11
N PRO A 68 1.11 -10.07 13.03
CA PRO A 68 1.62 -9.90 11.66
C PRO A 68 1.79 -8.44 11.24
N CYS A 69 0.90 -7.52 11.71
CA CYS A 69 1.07 -6.09 11.45
C CYS A 69 2.37 -5.58 12.09
N LEU A 70 2.60 -5.94 13.34
CA LEU A 70 3.79 -5.51 14.08
C LEU A 70 5.08 -6.05 13.46
N ALA A 71 5.03 -7.23 12.85
CA ALA A 71 6.15 -7.82 12.11
C ALA A 71 6.41 -7.10 10.78
N ALA A 72 5.39 -6.53 10.14
CA ALA A 72 5.51 -5.77 8.90
C ALA A 72 6.06 -4.35 9.09
N MET A 73 5.86 -3.73 10.25
CA MET A 73 6.26 -2.34 10.51
C MET A 73 7.73 -2.01 10.22
N PRO A 74 8.73 -2.86 10.52
CA PRO A 74 10.11 -2.59 10.14
C PRO A 74 10.32 -2.47 8.62
N HIS A 75 9.56 -3.20 7.81
CA HIS A 75 9.61 -3.09 6.34
C HIS A 75 8.99 -1.77 5.87
N MET A 76 7.90 -1.33 6.52
CA MET A 76 7.31 -0.01 6.25
C MET A 76 8.26 1.12 6.62
N GLU A 77 9.01 0.97 7.72
CA GLU A 77 10.07 1.91 8.09
C GLU A 77 11.20 1.94 7.05
N GLN A 78 11.65 0.77 6.57
CA GLN A 78 12.64 0.70 5.49
C GLN A 78 12.15 1.40 4.22
N LEU A 79 10.90 1.19 3.84
CA LEU A 79 10.28 1.87 2.70
C LEU A 79 10.26 3.40 2.93
N HIS A 80 9.82 3.83 4.12
CA HIS A 80 9.84 5.25 4.48
C HIS A 80 11.25 5.85 4.39
N GLN A 81 12.26 5.19 4.96
CA GLN A 81 13.65 5.68 4.93
C GLN A 81 14.19 5.77 3.49
N ALA A 82 13.85 4.81 2.63
CA ALA A 82 14.26 4.83 1.23
C ALA A 82 13.68 6.03 0.46
N PHE A 83 12.49 6.49 0.83
CA PHE A 83 11.76 7.55 0.11
C PHE A 83 11.52 8.84 0.91
N LYS A 84 12.05 8.97 2.12
CA LYS A 84 11.79 10.13 3.01
C LYS A 84 12.14 11.50 2.41
N ASN A 85 13.08 11.53 1.46
CA ASN A 85 13.48 12.74 0.76
C ASN A 85 12.77 12.91 -0.60
N ASN A 86 11.88 11.98 -0.96
CA ASN A 86 11.08 12.09 -2.18
C ASN A 86 9.76 12.80 -1.86
N PRO A 87 9.52 14.03 -2.38
CA PRO A 87 8.30 14.76 -2.09
C PRO A 87 7.04 14.08 -2.65
N HIS A 88 7.20 13.15 -3.59
CA HIS A 88 6.09 12.46 -4.24
C HIS A 88 5.73 11.13 -3.57
N MET A 89 6.23 10.85 -2.37
CA MET A 89 5.87 9.63 -1.65
C MET A 89 5.74 9.87 -0.14
N GLN A 90 4.73 9.26 0.47
CA GLN A 90 4.53 9.29 1.92
C GLN A 90 4.04 7.93 2.41
N VAL A 91 4.66 7.42 3.46
CA VAL A 91 4.23 6.21 4.18
C VAL A 91 3.48 6.62 5.43
N ILE A 92 2.34 5.98 5.68
CA ILE A 92 1.42 6.32 6.78
C ILE A 92 0.91 5.03 7.40
N GLY A 93 1.13 4.87 8.70
CA GLY A 93 0.45 3.85 9.49
C GLY A 93 -0.89 4.38 10.00
N VAL A 94 -1.94 3.63 9.84
CA VAL A 94 -3.27 3.95 10.37
C VAL A 94 -3.65 2.89 11.38
N ASN A 95 -3.67 3.28 12.66
CA ASN A 95 -4.16 2.40 13.71
C ASN A 95 -5.68 2.29 13.61
N VAL A 96 -6.17 1.07 13.43
CA VAL A 96 -7.60 0.75 13.27
C VAL A 96 -7.97 -0.42 14.16
N MET A 97 -9.26 -0.54 14.50
CA MET A 97 -9.76 -1.70 15.27
C MET A 97 -9.02 -1.90 16.60
N ASP A 98 -8.47 -0.84 17.16
CA ASP A 98 -7.79 -0.84 18.45
C ASP A 98 -8.64 -0.10 19.50
N ARG A 99 -8.41 -0.39 20.76
CA ARG A 99 -9.12 0.25 21.89
C ARG A 99 -8.21 1.14 22.71
N LYS A 100 -6.97 1.30 22.29
CA LYS A 100 -5.98 2.14 23.00
C LYS A 100 -6.18 3.61 22.69
N SER A 101 -5.97 4.44 23.71
CA SER A 101 -5.94 5.88 23.51
C SER A 101 -4.74 6.31 22.66
N PRO A 102 -4.79 7.48 22.01
CA PRO A 102 -3.65 8.03 21.26
C PRO A 102 -2.38 8.13 22.11
N GLU A 103 -2.48 8.47 23.40
CA GLU A 103 -1.36 8.54 24.34
C GLU A 103 -0.74 7.16 24.58
N SER A 104 -1.58 6.15 24.81
CA SER A 104 -1.11 4.76 24.95
C SER A 104 -0.44 4.24 23.70
N LEU A 105 -0.92 4.65 22.51
CA LEU A 105 -0.31 4.28 21.24
C LEU A 105 1.04 4.98 21.02
N LYS A 106 1.16 6.24 21.39
CA LYS A 106 2.46 6.96 21.40
C LYS A 106 3.48 6.25 22.28
N GLU A 107 3.07 5.82 23.48
CA GLU A 107 3.92 5.08 24.39
C GLU A 107 4.30 3.71 23.82
N PHE A 108 3.34 2.99 23.26
CA PHE A 108 3.58 1.71 22.58
C PHE A 108 4.62 1.85 21.46
N LEU A 109 4.53 2.88 20.62
CA LEU A 109 5.49 3.12 19.53
C LEU A 109 6.88 3.47 20.07
N ARG A 110 6.98 4.28 21.13
CA ARG A 110 8.27 4.64 21.77
C ARG A 110 9.00 3.44 22.37
N ASN A 111 8.25 2.47 22.88
CA ASN A 111 8.80 1.28 23.53
C ASN A 111 9.14 0.15 22.56
N ARG A 112 9.02 0.38 21.25
CA ARG A 112 9.40 -0.64 20.27
C ARG A 112 10.92 -0.81 20.19
N PRO A 113 11.39 -2.05 19.92
CA PRO A 113 12.84 -2.34 19.79
C PRO A 113 13.51 -1.53 18.67
N SER A 114 12.75 -1.23 17.61
CA SER A 114 13.21 -0.41 16.49
C SER A 114 12.30 0.81 16.35
N PRO A 115 12.86 2.02 16.28
CA PRO A 115 12.07 3.23 16.11
C PRO A 115 11.36 3.22 14.75
N LEU A 116 10.15 3.75 14.75
CA LEU A 116 9.36 3.98 13.55
C LEU A 116 9.20 5.49 13.38
N THR A 117 9.53 6.01 12.20
CA THR A 117 9.59 7.46 11.96
C THR A 117 8.57 7.94 10.90
N TYR A 118 7.90 7.03 10.21
CA TYR A 118 6.83 7.39 9.29
C TYR A 118 5.58 7.91 10.01
N ALA A 119 4.71 8.59 9.27
CA ALA A 119 3.51 9.22 9.84
C ALA A 119 2.56 8.18 10.42
N MET A 120 1.90 8.52 11.54
CA MET A 120 0.97 7.65 12.24
C MET A 120 -0.33 8.38 12.58
N ALA A 121 -1.44 7.84 12.09
CA ALA A 121 -2.79 8.29 12.39
C ALA A 121 -3.56 7.24 13.21
N VAL A 122 -4.57 7.68 13.95
CA VAL A 122 -5.37 6.84 14.85
C VAL A 122 -6.85 7.01 14.57
N ASP A 123 -7.51 5.95 14.20
CA ASP A 123 -8.97 5.88 14.10
C ASP A 123 -9.54 5.60 15.52
N VAL A 124 -9.71 6.67 16.29
CA VAL A 124 -10.04 6.60 17.73
C VAL A 124 -11.31 5.78 17.99
N ASP A 125 -12.31 5.94 17.14
CA ASP A 125 -13.58 5.22 17.26
C ASP A 125 -13.54 3.84 16.60
N GLY A 126 -12.43 3.53 15.90
CA GLY A 126 -12.23 2.29 15.15
C GLY A 126 -13.22 2.06 14.02
N LYS A 127 -13.94 3.10 13.59
CA LYS A 127 -15.05 3.02 12.64
C LYS A 127 -14.86 3.85 11.38
N LYS A 128 -14.30 5.06 11.51
CA LYS A 128 -14.22 6.03 10.43
C LYS A 128 -13.50 5.49 9.20
N THR A 129 -12.28 5.05 9.37
CA THR A 129 -11.48 4.47 8.29
C THR A 129 -12.03 3.12 7.84
N ARG A 130 -12.48 2.30 8.80
CA ARG A 130 -13.10 1.02 8.47
C ARG A 130 -14.34 1.21 7.60
N ASP A 131 -15.26 2.06 7.99
CA ASP A 131 -16.56 2.19 7.33
C ASP A 131 -16.47 2.95 6.01
N LYS A 132 -15.52 3.90 5.88
CA LYS A 132 -15.36 4.70 4.67
C LYS A 132 -14.36 4.16 3.67
N TRP A 133 -13.35 3.39 4.11
CA TRP A 133 -12.30 2.88 3.25
C TRP A 133 -12.24 1.36 3.20
N LEU A 134 -12.08 0.70 4.36
CA LEU A 134 -11.82 -0.75 4.36
C LEU A 134 -13.03 -1.56 3.92
N SER A 135 -14.18 -1.37 4.55
CA SER A 135 -15.39 -2.14 4.25
C SER A 135 -15.89 -1.94 2.82
N PRO A 136 -15.97 -0.72 2.25
CA PRO A 136 -16.33 -0.54 0.86
C PRO A 136 -15.37 -1.19 -0.15
N MET A 137 -14.10 -1.37 0.24
CA MET A 137 -13.08 -2.05 -0.58
C MET A 137 -13.03 -3.57 -0.31
N GLY A 138 -13.97 -4.11 0.47
CA GLY A 138 -14.02 -5.54 0.80
C GLY A 138 -12.95 -6.01 1.78
N VAL A 139 -12.27 -5.09 2.46
CA VAL A 139 -11.22 -5.41 3.44
C VAL A 139 -11.84 -5.69 4.79
N ASN A 140 -11.74 -6.93 5.24
CA ASN A 140 -12.36 -7.40 6.49
C ASN A 140 -11.34 -7.67 7.61
N GLY A 141 -10.06 -7.43 7.38
CA GLY A 141 -9.01 -7.72 8.36
C GLY A 141 -7.69 -7.01 8.08
N ILE A 142 -6.81 -7.08 9.06
CA ILE A 142 -5.46 -6.53 9.04
C ILE A 142 -4.43 -7.66 9.29
N PRO A 143 -3.17 -7.55 8.80
CA PRO A 143 -2.60 -6.40 8.08
C PRO A 143 -3.18 -6.21 6.68
N HIS A 144 -3.30 -4.97 6.27
CA HIS A 144 -3.66 -4.58 4.91
C HIS A 144 -2.97 -3.27 4.55
N ALA A 145 -2.78 -3.01 3.27
CA ALA A 145 -2.21 -1.75 2.81
C ALA A 145 -2.89 -1.25 1.54
N PHE A 146 -2.98 0.06 1.41
CA PHE A 146 -3.43 0.74 0.20
C PHE A 146 -2.30 1.59 -0.37
N ALA A 147 -2.12 1.55 -1.69
CA ALA A 147 -1.37 2.54 -2.43
C ALA A 147 -2.37 3.49 -3.10
N VAL A 148 -2.22 4.79 -2.84
CA VAL A 148 -3.18 5.82 -3.29
C VAL A 148 -2.43 6.92 -4.03
N LYS A 149 -2.93 7.28 -5.21
CA LYS A 149 -2.46 8.42 -5.99
C LYS A 149 -3.66 9.24 -6.46
N ASN A 150 -3.61 10.56 -6.29
CA ASN A 150 -4.72 11.46 -6.66
C ASN A 150 -6.08 11.03 -6.06
N GLY A 151 -6.07 10.45 -4.85
CA GLY A 151 -7.27 9.92 -4.20
C GLY A 151 -7.81 8.60 -4.74
N LYS A 152 -7.09 7.93 -5.63
CA LYS A 152 -7.49 6.64 -6.20
C LYS A 152 -6.54 5.53 -5.78
N LEU A 153 -7.07 4.33 -5.55
CA LEU A 153 -6.25 3.13 -5.36
C LEU A 153 -5.49 2.81 -6.65
N ILE A 154 -4.20 2.43 -6.50
CA ILE A 154 -3.32 2.05 -7.63
C ILE A 154 -2.69 0.68 -7.41
#